data_a3088f0f2b7dd21550f6ba271f6cf48f
#
_entry.id   a3088f0f2b7dd21550f6ba271f6cf48f
#
_cell.length_a   1.000
_cell.length_b   1.000
_cell.length_c   1.000
_cell.angle_alpha   90.00
_cell.angle_beta   90.00
_cell.angle_gamma   90.00
#
_symmetry.space_group_name_H-M   'P 1'
#
loop_
_entity.id
_entity.type
_entity.pdbx_description
1 polymer ?
#
loop_
_entity_poly.entity_id
_entity_poly.type
_entity_poly.pdbx_seq_one_letter_code
_entity_poly.pdbx_strand_id
1 'polypeptide(L)'
;PQQCQAAVLNFQADIGICLDGDGDRLILVDHEGNVLTGDHILYILAMYLKKTGRLKGGVVGSQMANLGLENAFLKQGIPFKRVPVGDKHILAALEATGWNLGGEPSGHIICSDHQRSGDGIITALLIIEAMNFFNQPLATLVKDLEFYPSQLVNLPCNKRQEPLFNQSLIDTIENQYEN
;
A
#
# COMPACT_ATOMS: atom_id res chain seq x y z
N PRO A 1 -9.77 -11.27 5.69
CA PRO A 1 -9.72 -11.67 4.26
C PRO A 1 -10.04 -13.16 4.02
N GLN A 2 -9.90 -14.05 5.03
CA GLN A 2 -10.08 -15.51 4.86
C GLN A 2 -11.42 -15.90 4.23
N GLN A 3 -12.54 -15.31 4.65
CA GLN A 3 -13.85 -15.56 4.06
C GLN A 3 -13.92 -15.12 2.60
N CYS A 4 -13.29 -13.99 2.28
CA CYS A 4 -13.22 -13.48 0.92
C CYS A 4 -12.36 -14.38 0.03
N GLN A 5 -11.22 -14.88 0.52
CA GLN A 5 -10.38 -15.85 -0.19
C GLN A 5 -11.17 -17.13 -0.52
N ALA A 6 -11.87 -17.69 0.47
CA ALA A 6 -12.71 -18.85 0.24
C ALA A 6 -13.84 -18.59 -0.78
N ALA A 7 -14.46 -17.40 -0.73
CA ALA A 7 -15.50 -17.03 -1.67
C ALA A 7 -14.94 -16.88 -3.10
N VAL A 8 -13.79 -16.20 -3.28
CA VAL A 8 -13.14 -16.07 -4.60
C VAL A 8 -12.88 -17.44 -5.21
N LEU A 9 -12.27 -18.34 -4.46
CA LEU A 9 -11.94 -19.69 -4.96
C LEU A 9 -13.19 -20.51 -5.26
N ASN A 10 -14.20 -20.47 -4.36
CA ASN A 10 -15.42 -21.25 -4.53
C ASN A 10 -16.28 -20.78 -5.71
N PHE A 11 -16.36 -19.46 -5.92
CA PHE A 11 -17.14 -18.87 -7.01
C PHE A 11 -16.34 -18.65 -8.29
N GLN A 12 -15.04 -18.96 -8.28
CA GLN A 12 -14.11 -18.68 -9.38
C GLN A 12 -14.17 -17.21 -9.82
N ALA A 13 -14.22 -16.30 -8.83
CA ALA A 13 -14.32 -14.87 -9.09
C ALA A 13 -12.96 -14.30 -9.53
N ASP A 14 -12.98 -13.30 -10.41
CA ASP A 14 -11.77 -12.62 -10.90
C ASP A 14 -11.11 -11.77 -9.82
N ILE A 15 -11.90 -11.28 -8.85
CA ILE A 15 -11.45 -10.39 -7.78
C ILE A 15 -12.34 -10.55 -6.54
N GLY A 16 -11.73 -10.50 -5.37
CA GLY A 16 -12.39 -10.33 -4.07
C GLY A 16 -12.14 -8.93 -3.53
N ILE A 17 -13.19 -8.27 -3.06
CA ILE A 17 -13.18 -6.92 -2.48
C ILE A 17 -13.57 -7.02 -1.02
N CYS A 18 -12.67 -6.63 -0.11
CA CYS A 18 -12.89 -6.65 1.33
C CYS A 18 -12.79 -5.22 1.86
N LEU A 19 -13.87 -4.71 2.40
CA LEU A 19 -13.93 -3.41 3.07
C LEU A 19 -13.93 -3.62 4.59
N ASP A 20 -13.43 -2.66 5.34
CA ASP A 20 -13.58 -2.62 6.78
C ASP A 20 -14.91 -1.97 7.21
N GLY A 21 -15.11 -1.73 8.52
CA GLY A 21 -16.43 -1.38 9.07
C GLY A 21 -16.99 -0.04 8.61
N ASP A 22 -16.15 0.92 8.28
CA ASP A 22 -16.52 2.25 7.77
C ASP A 22 -16.18 2.47 6.30
N GLY A 23 -15.58 1.45 5.65
CA GLY A 23 -15.36 1.40 4.22
C GLY A 23 -14.23 2.31 3.72
N ASP A 24 -13.37 2.81 4.61
CA ASP A 24 -12.25 3.69 4.27
C ASP A 24 -10.99 2.91 3.84
N ARG A 25 -10.97 1.58 4.04
CA ARG A 25 -9.87 0.68 3.69
C ARG A 25 -10.33 -0.44 2.77
N LEU A 26 -9.41 -0.81 1.89
CA LEU A 26 -9.60 -1.89 0.92
C LEU A 26 -8.47 -2.92 1.04
N ILE A 27 -8.84 -4.18 1.13
CA ILE A 27 -7.98 -5.33 0.88
C ILE A 27 -8.57 -6.10 -0.29
N LEU A 28 -7.73 -6.53 -1.20
CA LEU A 28 -8.14 -7.30 -2.37
C LEU A 28 -7.71 -8.76 -2.26
N VAL A 29 -8.42 -9.61 -2.99
CA VAL A 29 -8.04 -11.01 -3.20
C VAL A 29 -8.03 -11.26 -4.70
N ASP A 30 -6.94 -11.83 -5.23
CA ASP A 30 -6.88 -12.23 -6.62
C ASP A 30 -7.60 -13.56 -6.89
N HIS A 31 -7.71 -13.92 -8.15
CA HIS A 31 -8.39 -15.16 -8.59
C HIS A 31 -7.70 -16.46 -8.12
N GLU A 32 -6.45 -16.37 -7.66
CA GLU A 32 -5.71 -17.49 -7.08
C GLU A 32 -5.88 -17.57 -5.55
N GLY A 33 -6.59 -16.61 -4.93
CA GLY A 33 -6.82 -16.55 -3.50
C GLY A 33 -5.72 -15.81 -2.72
N ASN A 34 -4.77 -15.14 -3.40
CA ASN A 34 -3.74 -14.35 -2.73
C ASN A 34 -4.30 -13.02 -2.25
N VAL A 35 -3.89 -12.60 -1.06
CA VAL A 35 -4.29 -11.32 -0.47
C VAL A 35 -3.37 -10.20 -0.95
N LEU A 36 -3.95 -9.14 -1.49
CA LEU A 36 -3.25 -7.93 -1.90
C LEU A 36 -3.55 -6.81 -0.90
N THR A 37 -2.47 -6.29 -0.30
CA THR A 37 -2.52 -5.21 0.69
C THR A 37 -2.49 -3.83 0.03
N GLY A 38 -2.54 -2.76 0.83
CA GLY A 38 -2.48 -1.39 0.32
C GLY A 38 -1.25 -1.08 -0.52
N ASP A 39 -0.11 -1.71 -0.25
CA ASP A 39 1.10 -1.52 -1.07
C ASP A 39 0.94 -2.08 -2.48
N HIS A 40 0.27 -3.23 -2.64
CA HIS A 40 -0.07 -3.77 -3.96
C HIS A 40 -1.04 -2.84 -4.71
N ILE A 41 -2.05 -2.34 -3.98
CA ILE A 41 -3.05 -1.41 -4.52
C ILE A 41 -2.38 -0.12 -5.00
N LEU A 42 -1.50 0.48 -4.18
CA LEU A 42 -0.74 1.67 -4.55
C LEU A 42 0.11 1.42 -5.81
N TYR A 43 0.76 0.26 -5.90
CA TYR A 43 1.55 -0.09 -7.07
C TYR A 43 0.71 -0.14 -8.34
N ILE A 44 -0.41 -0.89 -8.32
CA ILE A 44 -1.30 -1.01 -9.48
C ILE A 44 -1.82 0.35 -9.92
N LEU A 45 -2.33 1.16 -8.97
CA LEU A 45 -2.88 2.48 -9.26
C LEU A 45 -1.82 3.44 -9.79
N ALA A 46 -0.61 3.45 -9.21
CA ALA A 46 0.48 4.29 -9.70
C ALA A 46 0.88 3.94 -11.13
N MET A 47 0.97 2.64 -11.46
CA MET A 47 1.28 2.18 -12.81
C MET A 47 0.18 2.56 -13.80
N TYR A 48 -1.08 2.39 -13.40
CA TYR A 48 -2.24 2.74 -14.20
C TYR A 48 -2.31 4.26 -14.46
N LEU A 49 -2.23 5.07 -13.40
CA LEU A 49 -2.27 6.52 -13.53
C LEU A 49 -1.09 7.07 -14.33
N LYS A 50 0.11 6.46 -14.18
CA LYS A 50 1.28 6.83 -14.98
C LYS A 50 1.05 6.53 -16.46
N LYS A 51 0.58 5.32 -16.81
CA LYS A 51 0.33 4.90 -18.20
C LYS A 51 -0.75 5.74 -18.89
N THR A 52 -1.73 6.20 -18.13
CA THR A 52 -2.81 7.05 -18.64
C THR A 52 -2.50 8.56 -18.59
N GLY A 53 -1.30 8.94 -18.10
CA GLY A 53 -0.90 10.36 -17.97
C GLY A 53 -1.63 11.10 -16.84
N ARG A 54 -2.29 10.37 -15.94
CA ARG A 54 -3.07 10.95 -14.82
C ARG A 54 -2.31 11.00 -13.49
N LEU A 55 -1.11 10.38 -13.38
CA LEU A 55 -0.29 10.48 -12.18
C LEU A 55 0.35 11.86 -12.10
N LYS A 56 0.04 12.60 -11.03
CA LYS A 56 0.62 13.92 -10.77
C LYS A 56 1.83 13.77 -9.86
N GLY A 57 3.03 13.84 -10.44
CA GLY A 57 4.30 13.75 -9.72
C GLY A 57 4.63 12.34 -9.27
N GLY A 58 4.39 12.02 -8.00
CA GLY A 58 4.75 10.74 -7.40
C GLY A 58 3.68 10.15 -6.49
N VAL A 59 4.10 9.26 -5.59
CA VAL A 59 3.24 8.56 -4.64
C VAL A 59 3.68 8.86 -3.21
N VAL A 60 2.73 9.11 -2.31
CA VAL A 60 2.98 9.26 -0.87
C VAL A 60 2.63 7.95 -0.17
N GLY A 61 3.57 7.41 0.62
CA GLY A 61 3.32 6.25 1.47
C GLY A 61 3.67 6.53 2.93
N SER A 62 3.13 5.73 3.86
CA SER A 62 3.57 5.80 5.25
C SER A 62 4.95 5.16 5.45
N GLN A 63 5.57 5.41 6.61
CA GLN A 63 6.83 4.76 7.00
C GLN A 63 6.71 3.23 7.04
N MET A 64 5.50 2.69 7.16
CA MET A 64 5.22 1.25 7.17
C MET A 64 5.17 0.62 5.77
N ALA A 65 5.24 1.41 4.69
CA ALA A 65 5.25 0.89 3.34
C ALA A 65 6.48 -0.03 3.12
N ASN A 66 6.28 -1.16 2.44
CA ASN A 66 7.35 -2.10 2.17
C ASN A 66 8.45 -1.46 1.32
N LEU A 67 9.71 -1.79 1.60
CA LEU A 67 10.85 -1.30 0.82
C LEU A 67 10.77 -1.75 -0.65
N GLY A 68 10.19 -2.92 -0.90
CA GLY A 68 9.97 -3.43 -2.26
C GLY A 68 9.09 -2.52 -3.10
N LEU A 69 8.06 -1.90 -2.50
CA LEU A 69 7.21 -0.92 -3.18
C LEU A 69 8.02 0.32 -3.62
N GLU A 70 8.84 0.86 -2.73
CA GLU A 70 9.70 2.01 -3.03
C GLU A 70 10.70 1.69 -4.14
N ASN A 71 11.35 0.52 -4.07
CA ASN A 71 12.27 0.06 -5.10
C ASN A 71 11.56 -0.16 -6.45
N ALA A 72 10.34 -0.68 -6.44
CA ALA A 72 9.54 -0.83 -7.66
C ALA A 72 9.22 0.53 -8.28
N PHE A 73 8.85 1.52 -7.49
CA PHE A 73 8.62 2.88 -7.97
C PHE A 73 9.90 3.53 -8.51
N LEU A 74 11.03 3.34 -7.83
CA LEU A 74 12.32 3.84 -8.29
C LEU A 74 12.67 3.28 -9.68
N LYS A 75 12.52 1.95 -9.88
CA LYS A 75 12.74 1.29 -11.18
C LYS A 75 11.84 1.86 -12.27
N GLN A 76 10.66 2.32 -11.90
CA GLN A 76 9.69 2.93 -12.82
C GLN A 76 9.87 4.45 -12.99
N GLY A 77 10.81 5.08 -12.30
CA GLY A 77 10.98 6.54 -12.31
C GLY A 77 9.77 7.29 -11.71
N ILE A 78 9.11 6.69 -10.72
CA ILE A 78 8.03 7.30 -9.95
C ILE A 78 8.61 7.78 -8.62
N PRO A 79 8.62 9.09 -8.30
CA PRO A 79 9.02 9.58 -7.01
C PRO A 79 8.17 8.98 -5.89
N PHE A 80 8.80 8.57 -4.79
CA PHE A 80 8.10 8.06 -3.61
C PHE A 80 8.48 8.88 -2.38
N LYS A 81 7.48 9.30 -1.60
CA LYS A 81 7.69 10.10 -0.38
C LYS A 81 7.10 9.39 0.81
N ARG A 82 7.95 9.09 1.81
CA ARG A 82 7.51 8.53 3.09
C ARG A 82 7.09 9.62 4.06
N VAL A 83 6.00 9.36 4.79
CA VAL A 83 5.49 10.22 5.87
C VAL A 83 5.21 9.37 7.12
N PRO A 84 5.06 9.98 8.31
CA PRO A 84 4.60 9.26 9.49
C PRO A 84 3.26 8.56 9.25
N VAL A 85 2.99 7.50 10.01
CA VAL A 85 1.73 6.75 9.94
C VAL A 85 0.55 7.66 10.27
N GLY A 86 -0.51 7.53 9.50
CA GLY A 86 -1.78 8.25 9.65
C GLY A 86 -2.19 9.01 8.40
N ASP A 87 -3.45 8.89 8.06
CA ASP A 87 -4.13 9.48 6.89
C ASP A 87 -3.88 10.99 6.74
N LYS A 88 -3.93 11.73 7.86
CA LYS A 88 -3.64 13.17 7.91
C LYS A 88 -2.25 13.55 7.38
N HIS A 89 -1.25 12.68 7.61
CA HIS A 89 0.11 12.93 7.15
C HIS A 89 0.24 12.69 5.64
N ILE A 90 -0.47 11.69 5.14
CA ILE A 90 -0.54 11.39 3.70
C ILE A 90 -1.26 12.53 2.99
N LEU A 91 -2.43 12.94 3.47
CA LEU A 91 -3.19 14.03 2.86
C LEU A 91 -2.41 15.35 2.86
N ALA A 92 -1.79 15.72 3.98
CA ALA A 92 -0.96 16.93 4.07
C ALA A 92 0.21 16.90 3.09
N ALA A 93 0.85 15.74 2.90
CA ALA A 93 1.93 15.59 1.94
C ALA A 93 1.47 15.66 0.49
N LEU A 94 0.31 15.07 0.16
CA LEU A 94 -0.32 15.18 -1.16
C LEU A 94 -0.62 16.64 -1.50
N GLU A 95 -1.20 17.40 -0.54
CA GLU A 95 -1.49 18.82 -0.70
C GLU A 95 -0.20 19.66 -0.90
N ALA A 96 0.81 19.41 -0.08
CA ALA A 96 2.07 20.14 -0.15
C ALA A 96 2.87 19.89 -1.43
N THR A 97 2.75 18.69 -2.02
CA THR A 97 3.47 18.30 -3.24
C THR A 97 2.66 18.52 -4.52
N GLY A 98 1.34 18.68 -4.41
CA GLY A 98 0.44 18.64 -5.56
C GLY A 98 0.28 17.24 -6.18
N TRP A 99 0.71 16.18 -5.47
CA TRP A 99 0.56 14.80 -5.91
C TRP A 99 -0.87 14.30 -5.65
N ASN A 100 -1.30 13.28 -6.38
CA ASN A 100 -2.69 12.84 -6.34
C ASN A 100 -2.92 11.40 -5.86
N LEU A 101 -1.86 10.65 -5.54
CA LEU A 101 -1.96 9.28 -5.06
C LEU A 101 -1.12 9.07 -3.79
N GLY A 102 -1.73 8.51 -2.76
CA GLY A 102 -1.03 8.09 -1.54
C GLY A 102 -1.82 7.05 -0.76
N GLY A 103 -1.18 6.43 0.21
CA GLY A 103 -1.85 5.43 1.04
C GLY A 103 -0.93 4.67 1.97
N GLU A 104 -1.50 3.66 2.62
CA GLU A 104 -0.87 2.83 3.64
C GLU A 104 -1.03 1.34 3.33
N PRO A 105 -0.13 0.49 3.85
CA PRO A 105 -0.25 -0.98 3.73
C PRO A 105 -1.58 -1.54 4.26
N SER A 106 -2.23 -0.80 5.18
CA SER A 106 -3.55 -1.13 5.73
C SER A 106 -4.69 -1.13 4.70
N GLY A 107 -4.46 -0.56 3.52
CA GLY A 107 -5.48 -0.41 2.48
C GLY A 107 -6.19 0.94 2.48
N HIS A 108 -5.80 1.87 3.35
CA HIS A 108 -6.28 3.25 3.29
C HIS A 108 -5.60 3.98 2.14
N ILE A 109 -6.33 4.20 1.05
CA ILE A 109 -5.82 4.78 -0.19
C ILE A 109 -6.54 6.10 -0.48
N ILE A 110 -5.76 7.14 -0.75
CA ILE A 110 -6.23 8.46 -1.15
C ILE A 110 -5.87 8.69 -2.62
N CYS A 111 -6.88 8.84 -3.45
CA CYS A 111 -6.76 9.33 -4.82
C CYS A 111 -7.44 10.70 -4.88
N SER A 112 -6.67 11.78 -4.64
CA SER A 112 -7.20 13.12 -4.37
C SER A 112 -7.96 13.75 -5.55
N ASP A 113 -7.81 13.22 -6.76
CA ASP A 113 -8.63 13.63 -7.90
C ASP A 113 -10.09 13.16 -7.80
N HIS A 114 -10.38 12.17 -6.95
CA HIS A 114 -11.72 11.64 -6.72
C HIS A 114 -12.22 11.97 -5.32
N GLN A 115 -11.40 11.70 -4.29
CA GLN A 115 -11.76 11.90 -2.89
C GLN A 115 -10.54 12.29 -2.07
N ARG A 116 -10.68 13.24 -1.14
CA ARG A 116 -9.60 13.74 -0.27
C ARG A 116 -9.41 12.89 1.01
N SER A 117 -10.13 11.82 1.15
CA SER A 117 -9.99 10.82 2.21
C SER A 117 -9.87 9.42 1.60
N GLY A 118 -9.48 8.42 2.40
CA GLY A 118 -9.58 7.03 1.98
C GLY A 118 -11.01 6.65 1.68
N ASP A 119 -11.21 5.93 0.59
CA ASP A 119 -12.49 5.37 0.18
C ASP A 119 -12.25 4.04 -0.52
N GLY A 120 -12.64 2.96 0.16
CA GLY A 120 -12.41 1.59 -0.34
C GLY A 120 -13.23 1.28 -1.58
N ILE A 121 -14.42 1.87 -1.74
CA ILE A 121 -15.27 1.64 -2.92
C ILE A 121 -14.69 2.34 -4.14
N ILE A 122 -14.32 3.61 -4.03
CA ILE A 122 -13.65 4.35 -5.12
C ILE A 122 -12.36 3.65 -5.50
N THR A 123 -11.57 3.24 -4.51
CA THR A 123 -10.32 2.50 -4.74
C THR A 123 -10.56 1.19 -5.48
N ALA A 124 -11.59 0.41 -5.10
CA ALA A 124 -11.93 -0.84 -5.79
C ALA A 124 -12.35 -0.60 -7.25
N LEU A 125 -13.14 0.44 -7.52
CA LEU A 125 -13.54 0.80 -8.89
C LEU A 125 -12.34 1.19 -9.74
N LEU A 126 -11.39 1.95 -9.20
CA LEU A 126 -10.14 2.32 -9.88
C LEU A 126 -9.25 1.10 -10.17
N ILE A 127 -9.23 0.11 -9.28
CA ILE A 127 -8.53 -1.16 -9.54
C ILE A 127 -9.19 -1.95 -10.67
N ILE A 128 -10.52 -2.03 -10.70
CA ILE A 128 -11.26 -2.68 -11.81
C ILE A 128 -10.98 -1.94 -13.14
N GLU A 129 -10.95 -0.61 -13.10
CA GLU A 129 -10.59 0.21 -14.27
C GLU A 129 -9.16 -0.10 -14.74
N ALA A 130 -8.20 -0.24 -13.80
CA ALA A 130 -6.83 -0.62 -14.10
C ALA A 130 -6.73 -2.02 -14.70
N MET A 131 -7.43 -3.01 -14.14
CA MET A 131 -7.48 -4.38 -14.69
C MET A 131 -7.99 -4.39 -16.13
N ASN A 132 -9.07 -3.68 -16.40
CA ASN A 132 -9.64 -3.54 -17.74
C ASN A 132 -8.68 -2.82 -18.69
N PHE A 133 -8.03 -1.75 -18.26
CA PHE A 133 -7.07 -1.00 -19.07
C PHE A 133 -5.87 -1.87 -19.49
N PHE A 134 -5.30 -2.62 -18.56
CA PHE A 134 -4.18 -3.52 -18.84
C PHE A 134 -4.61 -4.83 -19.48
N ASN A 135 -5.89 -5.16 -19.44
CA ASN A 135 -6.46 -6.45 -19.83
C ASN A 135 -5.72 -7.62 -19.16
N GLN A 136 -5.51 -7.51 -17.84
CA GLN A 136 -4.75 -8.48 -17.04
C GLN A 136 -5.40 -8.69 -15.66
N PRO A 137 -5.31 -9.92 -15.10
CA PRO A 137 -5.74 -10.21 -13.75
C PRO A 137 -4.78 -9.59 -12.72
N LEU A 138 -5.27 -9.39 -11.48
CA LEU A 138 -4.51 -8.80 -10.38
C LEU A 138 -3.16 -9.49 -10.14
N ALA A 139 -3.12 -10.81 -10.12
CA ALA A 139 -1.89 -11.59 -9.90
C ALA A 139 -0.78 -11.21 -10.91
N THR A 140 -1.17 -10.95 -12.16
CA THR A 140 -0.22 -10.52 -13.20
C THR A 140 0.24 -9.08 -13.01
N LEU A 141 -0.65 -8.19 -12.55
CA LEU A 141 -0.33 -6.77 -12.35
C LEU A 141 0.69 -6.55 -11.23
N VAL A 142 0.78 -7.46 -10.27
CA VAL A 142 1.69 -7.36 -9.13
C VAL A 142 2.89 -8.31 -9.20
N LYS A 143 3.03 -9.11 -10.24
CA LYS A 143 4.07 -10.16 -10.35
C LYS A 143 5.51 -9.63 -10.23
N ASP A 144 5.73 -8.38 -10.63
CA ASP A 144 7.06 -7.75 -10.60
C ASP A 144 7.31 -6.98 -9.29
N LEU A 145 6.36 -7.02 -8.34
CA LEU A 145 6.46 -6.39 -7.03
C LEU A 145 7.00 -7.38 -6.01
N GLU A 146 8.28 -7.30 -5.74
CA GLU A 146 8.97 -8.14 -4.74
C GLU A 146 8.94 -7.45 -3.38
N PHE A 147 8.27 -8.06 -2.39
CA PHE A 147 8.27 -7.56 -1.03
C PHE A 147 9.46 -8.09 -0.23
N TYR A 148 10.10 -7.18 0.47
CA TYR A 148 11.12 -7.56 1.45
C TYR A 148 10.46 -8.02 2.75
N PRO A 149 11.04 -9.01 3.43
CA PRO A 149 10.61 -9.39 4.76
C PRO A 149 10.60 -8.18 5.70
N SER A 150 9.54 -8.02 6.46
CA SER A 150 9.43 -6.98 7.48
C SER A 150 8.88 -7.58 8.77
N GLN A 151 9.44 -7.15 9.90
CA GLN A 151 8.98 -7.61 11.20
C GLN A 151 8.71 -6.41 12.11
N LEU A 152 7.54 -6.40 12.76
CA LEU A 152 7.20 -5.44 13.79
C LEU A 152 7.55 -6.04 15.15
N VAL A 153 8.47 -5.40 15.87
CA VAL A 153 8.84 -5.80 17.22
C VAL A 153 8.36 -4.75 18.21
N ASN A 154 7.47 -5.14 19.11
CA ASN A 154 6.99 -4.28 20.19
C ASN A 154 7.87 -4.48 21.44
N LEU A 155 8.61 -3.44 21.81
CA LEU A 155 9.44 -3.47 23.01
C LEU A 155 8.71 -2.78 24.18
N PRO A 156 8.56 -3.47 25.33
CA PRO A 156 8.01 -2.83 26.51
C PRO A 156 8.98 -1.77 27.03
N CYS A 157 8.51 -0.54 27.17
CA CYS A 157 9.31 0.58 27.68
C CYS A 157 8.65 1.17 28.93
N ASN A 158 9.36 1.12 30.05
CA ASN A 158 8.86 1.64 31.34
C ASN A 158 9.02 3.17 31.51
N LYS A 159 9.72 3.83 30.58
CA LYS A 159 9.87 5.29 30.54
C LYS A 159 9.68 5.77 29.11
N ARG A 160 9.03 6.93 28.94
CA ARG A 160 8.99 7.67 27.65
C ARG A 160 10.42 8.16 27.31
N GLN A 161 11.30 7.25 26.96
CA GLN A 161 12.54 7.60 26.27
C GLN A 161 12.28 7.35 24.79
N GLU A 162 12.69 8.29 23.95
CA GLU A 162 12.58 8.10 22.52
C GLU A 162 13.52 6.94 22.12
N PRO A 163 12.99 5.75 21.78
CA PRO A 163 13.83 4.56 21.56
C PRO A 163 14.79 4.71 20.36
N LEU A 164 14.42 5.56 19.40
CA LEU A 164 15.17 5.81 18.16
C LEU A 164 16.55 6.45 18.36
N PHE A 165 16.85 6.97 19.56
CA PHE A 165 18.15 7.58 19.89
C PHE A 165 19.00 6.71 20.83
N ASN A 166 18.56 5.50 21.13
CA ASN A 166 19.34 4.59 21.94
C ASN A 166 20.14 3.63 21.06
N GLN A 167 21.39 4.01 20.75
CA GLN A 167 22.27 3.22 19.88
C GLN A 167 22.45 1.78 20.37
N SER A 168 22.51 1.54 21.68
CA SER A 168 22.63 0.17 22.22
C SER A 168 21.41 -0.70 21.94
N LEU A 169 20.22 -0.10 21.80
CA LEU A 169 19.00 -0.81 21.43
C LEU A 169 19.00 -1.14 19.94
N ILE A 170 19.45 -0.20 19.11
CA ILE A 170 19.61 -0.41 17.67
C ILE A 170 20.62 -1.53 17.41
N ASP A 171 21.80 -1.47 18.03
CA ASP A 171 22.84 -2.49 17.92
C ASP A 171 22.34 -3.87 18.37
N THR A 172 21.51 -3.93 19.42
CA THR A 172 20.90 -5.18 19.90
C THR A 172 19.93 -5.76 18.87
N ILE A 173 19.13 -4.91 18.23
CA ILE A 173 18.17 -5.34 17.20
C ILE A 173 18.95 -5.83 15.97
N GLU A 174 19.93 -5.08 15.48
CA GLU A 174 20.73 -5.44 14.32
C GLU A 174 21.47 -6.78 14.54
N ASN A 175 22.15 -6.96 15.68
CA ASN A 175 22.84 -8.21 16.01
C ASN A 175 21.89 -9.42 16.15
N GLN A 176 20.63 -9.23 16.44
CA GLN A 176 19.65 -10.31 16.60
C GLN A 176 19.09 -10.81 15.26
N TYR A 177 19.21 -10.00 14.19
CA TYR A 177 18.61 -10.27 12.87
C TYR A 177 19.64 -10.38 11.72
N GLU A 178 20.95 -10.24 11.99
CA GLU A 178 22.03 -10.52 11.02
C GLU A 178 22.42 -12.01 10.91
N ASN A 179 21.72 -12.94 11.61
CA ASN A 179 21.99 -14.39 11.57
C ASN A 179 20.87 -15.17 10.91
#